data_cd297818058c927e1549650e5b7205bd
#
_entry.id   cd297818058c927e1549650e5b7205bd
#
_cell.length_a   1.000
_cell.length_b   1.000
_cell.length_c   1.000
_cell.angle_alpha   90.00
_cell.angle_beta   90.00
_cell.angle_gamma   90.00
#
_symmetry.space_group_name_H-M   'P 1'
#
loop_
_entity.id
_entity.type
_entity.pdbx_description
1 polymer ?
#
loop_
_entity_poly.entity_id
_entity_poly.type
_entity_poly.pdbx_seq_one_letter_code
_entity_poly.pdbx_strand_id
1 'polypeptide(L)'
;VTDAATLVETDIPARLDRLPWSAWHWRVVIALGVTWVLDGLEVTLVGAVAGALVRPDTLALTEQEVGGAATAYLAGAILGALVFGRLTDLVGRKRLFLVTLSVYLVATLLTALSTGFLSFALFRALTGAGIGGEYAAINSAIDELLPARVRGRADLAINGTYWAGTALGALSTLVLLDPRVLPPWLGWRVCFGLGALLGVAIVLVRRHVPESPRWLLLHGRREEAERLVREIEEEVTRKHGQLTPPTRTLWMRPGAGLDYAAIARILFRRHRRRAVLGLSLMVAQAFAYNAVFFTYGLVLGKFYGVPADR
;
A
#
# COMPACT_ATOMS: atom_id res chain seq x y z
N VAL A 1 -2.03 -30.07 -23.99
CA VAL A 1 -2.34 -29.31 -25.19
C VAL A 1 -2.43 -27.89 -24.76
N THR A 2 -1.32 -27.15 -24.86
CA THR A 2 -1.22 -25.70 -24.57
C THR A 2 -1.87 -24.99 -25.74
N ASP A 3 -3.05 -24.46 -25.48
CA ASP A 3 -3.73 -23.53 -26.40
C ASP A 3 -2.74 -22.41 -26.73
N ALA A 4 -2.41 -22.24 -28.01
CA ALA A 4 -1.55 -21.17 -28.49
C ALA A 4 -2.36 -19.87 -28.34
N ALA A 5 -2.28 -19.26 -27.15
CA ALA A 5 -2.93 -17.99 -26.88
C ALA A 5 -2.48 -17.00 -27.95
N THR A 6 -3.38 -16.64 -28.84
CA THR A 6 -3.15 -15.67 -29.92
C THR A 6 -2.68 -14.36 -29.32
N LEU A 7 -1.54 -13.85 -29.79
CA LEU A 7 -1.02 -12.54 -29.37
C LEU A 7 -2.07 -11.48 -29.70
N VAL A 8 -2.35 -10.61 -28.73
CA VAL A 8 -3.26 -9.47 -28.93
C VAL A 8 -2.42 -8.24 -29.25
N GLU A 9 -2.63 -7.69 -30.42
CA GLU A 9 -2.06 -6.41 -30.82
C GLU A 9 -2.86 -5.27 -30.17
N THR A 10 -2.16 -4.33 -29.55
CA THR A 10 -2.77 -3.18 -28.90
C THR A 10 -1.87 -1.96 -28.89
N ASP A 11 -2.46 -0.79 -28.98
CA ASP A 11 -1.82 0.53 -28.85
C ASP A 11 -2.13 1.20 -27.50
N ILE A 12 -2.94 0.58 -26.67
CA ILE A 12 -3.42 1.14 -25.39
C ILE A 12 -2.29 1.69 -24.50
N PRO A 13 -1.17 0.98 -24.28
CA PRO A 13 -0.07 1.54 -23.49
C PRO A 13 0.53 2.80 -24.12
N ALA A 14 0.68 2.85 -25.44
CA ALA A 14 1.19 4.02 -26.14
C ALA A 14 0.21 5.19 -26.12
N ARG A 15 -1.10 4.91 -26.14
CA ARG A 15 -2.15 5.93 -26.00
C ARG A 15 -2.13 6.57 -24.62
N LEU A 16 -1.93 5.80 -23.56
CA LEU A 16 -1.78 6.33 -22.21
C LEU A 16 -0.45 7.10 -22.03
N ASP A 17 0.65 6.60 -22.58
CA ASP A 17 1.97 7.22 -22.47
C ASP A 17 2.05 8.59 -23.18
N ARG A 18 1.30 8.81 -24.26
CA ARG A 18 1.28 10.08 -24.99
C ARG A 18 0.48 11.19 -24.31
N LEU A 19 -0.35 10.85 -23.31
CA LEU A 19 -1.23 11.81 -22.65
C LEU A 19 -0.43 12.95 -21.98
N PRO A 20 -0.80 14.22 -22.17
CA PRO A 20 -0.27 15.31 -21.36
C PRO A 20 -0.74 15.19 -19.91
N TRP A 21 0.06 15.69 -18.99
CA TRP A 21 -0.32 15.69 -17.57
C TRP A 21 -1.57 16.53 -17.35
N SER A 22 -2.58 15.97 -16.71
CA SER A 22 -3.92 16.55 -16.59
C SER A 22 -4.53 16.36 -15.20
N ALA A 23 -5.71 16.94 -14.99
CA ALA A 23 -6.47 16.75 -13.74
C ALA A 23 -6.83 15.27 -13.49
N TRP A 24 -7.01 14.48 -14.54
CA TRP A 24 -7.22 13.05 -14.42
C TRP A 24 -6.04 12.35 -13.73
N HIS A 25 -4.82 12.64 -14.14
CA HIS A 25 -3.61 12.09 -13.51
C HIS A 25 -3.47 12.53 -12.05
N TRP A 26 -3.80 13.79 -11.72
CA TRP A 26 -3.81 14.25 -10.34
C TRP A 26 -4.84 13.50 -9.49
N ARG A 27 -6.02 13.19 -10.01
CA ARG A 27 -7.00 12.37 -9.28
C ARG A 27 -6.46 10.98 -8.97
N VAL A 28 -5.77 10.34 -9.93
CA VAL A 28 -5.12 9.04 -9.71
C VAL A 28 -4.04 9.16 -8.63
N VAL A 29 -3.14 10.15 -8.74
CA VAL A 29 -2.05 10.37 -7.77
C VAL A 29 -2.59 10.63 -6.36
N ILE A 30 -3.60 11.47 -6.23
CA ILE A 30 -4.22 11.77 -4.92
C ILE A 30 -4.88 10.51 -4.37
N ALA A 31 -5.65 9.79 -5.18
CA ALA A 31 -6.33 8.57 -4.73
C ALA A 31 -5.37 7.46 -4.29
N LEU A 32 -4.21 7.35 -4.92
CA LEU A 32 -3.16 6.43 -4.52
C LEU A 32 -2.37 6.97 -3.31
N GLY A 33 -2.07 8.26 -3.30
CA GLY A 33 -1.28 8.89 -2.23
C GLY A 33 -1.98 8.91 -0.87
N VAL A 34 -3.31 9.08 -0.84
CA VAL A 34 -4.07 9.06 0.42
C VAL A 34 -3.90 7.76 1.19
N THR A 35 -3.65 6.64 0.51
CA THR A 35 -3.34 5.37 1.19
C THR A 35 -2.00 5.40 1.90
N TRP A 36 -0.99 5.99 1.27
CA TRP A 36 0.32 6.14 1.90
C TRP A 36 0.28 7.07 3.12
N VAL A 37 -0.63 8.06 3.12
CA VAL A 37 -0.91 8.86 4.34
C VAL A 37 -1.40 7.96 5.47
N LEU A 38 -2.35 7.06 5.18
CA LEU A 38 -2.88 6.15 6.20
C LEU A 38 -1.81 5.20 6.72
N ASP A 39 -0.97 4.68 5.84
CA ASP A 39 0.12 3.77 6.21
C ASP A 39 1.16 4.47 7.09
N GLY A 40 1.59 5.68 6.72
CA GLY A 40 2.50 6.48 7.54
C GLY A 40 1.94 6.83 8.91
N LEU A 41 0.66 7.16 8.97
CA LEU A 41 -0.06 7.39 10.22
C LEU A 41 -0.05 6.13 11.09
N GLU A 42 -0.40 4.97 10.53
CA GLU A 42 -0.49 3.73 11.29
C GLU A 42 0.85 3.28 11.85
N VAL A 43 1.90 3.26 11.04
CA VAL A 43 3.25 2.86 11.49
C VAL A 43 3.71 3.75 12.64
N THR A 44 3.44 5.05 12.57
CA THR A 44 3.77 6.02 13.62
C THR A 44 2.95 5.79 14.88
N LEU A 45 1.64 5.57 14.73
CA LEU A 45 0.77 5.25 15.88
C LEU A 45 1.24 4.00 16.61
N VAL A 46 1.61 2.94 15.89
CA VAL A 46 2.11 1.69 16.50
C VAL A 46 3.38 1.93 17.31
N GLY A 47 4.33 2.69 16.76
CA GLY A 47 5.56 3.03 17.47
C GLY A 47 5.31 3.84 18.76
N ALA A 48 4.41 4.82 18.68
CA ALA A 48 4.07 5.67 19.82
C ALA A 48 3.23 4.95 20.88
N VAL A 49 2.30 4.09 20.46
CA VAL A 49 1.44 3.31 21.36
C VAL A 49 2.21 2.21 22.08
N ALA A 50 3.37 1.76 21.58
CA ALA A 50 4.17 0.68 22.17
C ALA A 50 4.41 0.87 23.68
N GLY A 51 4.79 2.08 24.10
CA GLY A 51 4.97 2.43 25.52
C GLY A 51 3.67 2.40 26.33
N ALA A 52 2.55 2.74 25.71
CA ALA A 52 1.25 2.69 26.38
C ALA A 52 0.76 1.26 26.59
N LEU A 53 1.07 0.33 25.67
CA LEU A 53 0.62 -1.08 25.75
C LEU A 53 1.28 -1.86 26.90
N VAL A 54 2.45 -1.42 27.39
CA VAL A 54 3.18 -2.06 28.50
C VAL A 54 2.58 -1.67 29.86
N ARG A 55 1.80 -0.61 29.95
CA ARG A 55 1.25 -0.11 31.20
C ARG A 55 0.25 -1.09 31.81
N PRO A 56 0.21 -1.24 33.16
CA PRO A 56 -0.71 -2.15 33.85
C PRO A 56 -2.20 -1.80 33.66
N ASP A 57 -2.50 -0.52 33.38
CA ASP A 57 -3.85 0.00 33.14
C ASP A 57 -4.31 -0.10 31.68
N THR A 58 -3.54 -0.78 30.82
CA THR A 58 -3.84 -1.03 29.42
C THR A 58 -3.88 -2.53 29.08
N LEU A 59 -3.05 -3.02 28.17
CA LEU A 59 -2.95 -4.46 27.87
C LEU A 59 -1.89 -5.17 28.74
N ALA A 60 -1.07 -4.43 29.47
CA ALA A 60 0.02 -4.94 30.32
C ALA A 60 0.96 -5.92 29.58
N LEU A 61 1.27 -5.61 28.32
CA LEU A 61 2.16 -6.43 27.50
C LEU A 61 3.61 -6.28 27.96
N THR A 62 4.38 -7.34 27.83
CA THR A 62 5.84 -7.27 27.99
C THR A 62 6.48 -6.60 26.76
N GLU A 63 7.68 -6.05 26.88
CA GLU A 63 8.44 -5.49 25.76
C GLU A 63 8.65 -6.54 24.63
N GLN A 64 8.81 -7.80 25.01
CA GLN A 64 8.94 -8.91 24.04
C GLN A 64 7.63 -9.16 23.28
N GLU A 65 6.49 -9.08 23.93
CA GLU A 65 5.18 -9.22 23.27
C GLU A 65 4.89 -8.05 22.33
N VAL A 66 5.26 -6.83 22.69
CA VAL A 66 5.18 -5.66 21.79
C VAL A 66 6.05 -5.88 20.55
N GLY A 67 7.29 -6.33 20.71
CA GLY A 67 8.18 -6.71 19.60
C GLY A 67 7.63 -7.88 18.78
N GLY A 68 7.01 -8.86 19.44
CA GLY A 68 6.33 -9.98 18.80
C GLY A 68 5.15 -9.55 17.92
N ALA A 69 4.36 -8.59 18.38
CA ALA A 69 3.25 -8.03 17.61
C ALA A 69 3.74 -7.23 16.39
N ALA A 70 4.84 -6.49 16.51
CA ALA A 70 5.49 -5.82 15.37
C ALA A 70 6.02 -6.85 14.35
N THR A 71 6.61 -7.95 14.82
CA THR A 71 7.05 -9.06 13.96
C THR A 71 5.87 -9.73 13.27
N ALA A 72 4.75 -9.94 13.96
CA ALA A 72 3.53 -10.49 13.38
C ALA A 72 2.97 -9.59 12.27
N TYR A 73 2.97 -8.27 12.46
CA TYR A 73 2.59 -7.30 11.43
C TYR A 73 3.48 -7.42 10.18
N LEU A 74 4.81 -7.46 10.35
CA LEU A 74 5.74 -7.59 9.22
C LEU A 74 5.58 -8.93 8.49
N ALA A 75 5.40 -10.02 9.23
CA ALA A 75 5.13 -11.33 8.66
C ALA A 75 3.82 -11.33 7.86
N GLY A 76 2.77 -10.70 8.40
CA GLY A 76 1.52 -10.45 7.72
C GLY A 76 1.71 -9.66 6.42
N ALA A 77 2.50 -8.58 6.44
CA ALA A 77 2.76 -7.76 5.28
C ALA A 77 3.47 -8.54 4.15
N ILE A 78 4.44 -9.38 4.50
CA ILE A 78 5.13 -10.24 3.55
C ILE A 78 4.16 -11.24 2.91
N LEU A 79 3.36 -11.94 3.73
CA LEU A 79 2.38 -12.90 3.25
C LEU A 79 1.29 -12.22 2.41
N GLY A 80 0.82 -11.05 2.85
CA GLY A 80 -0.13 -10.23 2.13
C GLY A 80 0.39 -9.80 0.76
N ALA A 81 1.62 -9.30 0.68
CA ALA A 81 2.24 -8.92 -0.58
C ALA A 81 2.34 -10.11 -1.56
N LEU A 82 2.69 -11.28 -1.07
CA LEU A 82 2.76 -12.50 -1.90
C LEU A 82 1.36 -12.94 -2.36
N VAL A 83 0.42 -13.12 -1.44
CA VAL A 83 -0.91 -13.66 -1.75
C VAL A 83 -1.71 -12.67 -2.60
N PHE A 84 -1.85 -11.44 -2.12
CA PHE A 84 -2.66 -10.42 -2.81
C PHE A 84 -1.97 -9.88 -4.06
N GLY A 85 -0.62 -9.86 -4.12
CA GLY A 85 0.10 -9.52 -5.33
C GLY A 85 -0.29 -10.43 -6.50
N ARG A 86 -0.37 -11.75 -6.27
CA ARG A 86 -0.86 -12.68 -7.29
C ARG A 86 -2.35 -12.52 -7.56
N LEU A 87 -3.16 -12.31 -6.53
CA LEU A 87 -4.59 -12.10 -6.69
C LEU A 87 -4.89 -10.82 -7.49
N THR A 88 -4.03 -9.80 -7.40
CA THR A 88 -4.13 -8.58 -8.22
C THR A 88 -4.15 -8.89 -9.71
N ASP A 89 -3.31 -9.81 -10.14
CA ASP A 89 -3.24 -10.23 -11.54
C ASP A 89 -4.45 -11.08 -11.96
N LEU A 90 -5.04 -11.84 -11.04
CA LEU A 90 -6.17 -12.74 -11.34
C LEU A 90 -7.52 -12.02 -11.27
N VAL A 91 -7.74 -11.20 -10.24
CA VAL A 91 -9.07 -10.64 -9.90
C VAL A 91 -9.25 -9.21 -10.42
N GLY A 92 -8.15 -8.52 -10.65
CA GLY A 92 -8.12 -7.11 -11.06
C GLY A 92 -7.70 -6.18 -9.91
N ARG A 93 -7.11 -5.04 -10.30
CA ARG A 93 -6.51 -4.09 -9.35
C ARG A 93 -7.59 -3.42 -8.49
N LYS A 94 -8.66 -2.95 -9.12
CA LYS A 94 -9.76 -2.23 -8.44
C LYS A 94 -10.44 -3.08 -7.37
N ARG A 95 -10.79 -4.32 -7.69
CA ARG A 95 -11.44 -5.22 -6.73
C ARG A 95 -10.52 -5.56 -5.58
N LEU A 96 -9.27 -5.84 -5.89
CA LEU A 96 -8.32 -6.22 -4.86
C LEU A 96 -7.99 -5.06 -3.92
N PHE A 97 -7.89 -3.85 -4.41
CA PHE A 97 -7.78 -2.66 -3.55
C PHE A 97 -8.88 -2.58 -2.49
N LEU A 98 -10.11 -2.83 -2.89
CA LEU A 98 -11.23 -2.82 -1.94
C LEU A 98 -11.13 -3.95 -0.91
N VAL A 99 -10.71 -5.14 -1.34
CA VAL A 99 -10.54 -6.30 -0.46
C VAL A 99 -9.41 -6.06 0.54
N THR A 100 -8.22 -5.67 0.08
CA THR A 100 -7.06 -5.44 0.96
C THR A 100 -7.30 -4.31 1.94
N LEU A 101 -7.91 -3.23 1.48
CA LEU A 101 -8.27 -2.11 2.34
C LEU A 101 -9.37 -2.51 3.36
N SER A 102 -10.33 -3.33 2.97
CA SER A 102 -11.34 -3.85 3.90
C SER A 102 -10.71 -4.75 4.96
N VAL A 103 -9.81 -5.65 4.56
CA VAL A 103 -9.04 -6.49 5.51
C VAL A 103 -8.27 -5.62 6.49
N TYR A 104 -7.56 -4.62 5.98
CA TYR A 104 -6.83 -3.66 6.79
C TYR A 104 -7.74 -2.95 7.80
N LEU A 105 -8.86 -2.36 7.35
CA LEU A 105 -9.79 -1.60 8.20
C LEU A 105 -10.39 -2.45 9.31
N VAL A 106 -10.90 -3.63 8.95
CA VAL A 106 -11.50 -4.55 9.93
C VAL A 106 -10.44 -5.00 10.93
N ALA A 107 -9.24 -5.36 10.47
CA ALA A 107 -8.16 -5.79 11.35
C ALA A 107 -7.68 -4.67 12.29
N THR A 108 -7.57 -3.43 11.79
CA THR A 108 -7.20 -2.26 12.61
C THR A 108 -8.27 -1.96 13.66
N LEU A 109 -9.56 -2.04 13.30
CA LEU A 109 -10.65 -1.88 14.25
C LEU A 109 -10.63 -2.98 15.33
N LEU A 110 -10.43 -4.23 14.92
CA LEU A 110 -10.30 -5.36 15.85
C LEU A 110 -9.04 -5.23 16.73
N THR A 111 -7.96 -4.64 16.22
CA THR A 111 -6.78 -4.30 17.04
C THR A 111 -7.17 -3.35 18.17
N ALA A 112 -7.99 -2.33 17.91
CA ALA A 112 -8.49 -1.43 18.95
C ALA A 112 -9.34 -2.15 20.03
N LEU A 113 -9.95 -3.28 19.69
CA LEU A 113 -10.79 -4.09 20.60
C LEU A 113 -10.02 -5.24 21.28
N SER A 114 -8.71 -5.35 21.07
CA SER A 114 -7.89 -6.42 21.64
C SER A 114 -7.90 -6.39 23.18
N THR A 115 -7.88 -7.57 23.77
CA THR A 115 -7.91 -7.78 25.23
C THR A 115 -6.63 -8.42 25.78
N GLY A 116 -5.68 -8.79 24.92
CA GLY A 116 -4.40 -9.38 25.31
C GLY A 116 -3.50 -9.60 24.10
N PHE A 117 -2.28 -10.12 24.35
CA PHE A 117 -1.24 -10.29 23.36
C PHE A 117 -1.70 -11.06 22.12
N LEU A 118 -2.33 -12.23 22.30
CA LEU A 118 -2.66 -13.10 21.18
C LEU A 118 -3.63 -12.43 20.19
N SER A 119 -4.70 -11.79 20.71
CA SER A 119 -5.65 -11.07 19.89
C SER A 119 -5.00 -9.86 19.19
N PHE A 120 -4.18 -9.12 19.93
CA PHE A 120 -3.45 -7.97 19.39
C PHE A 120 -2.50 -8.41 18.27
N ALA A 121 -1.65 -9.41 18.48
CA ALA A 121 -0.70 -9.90 17.49
C ALA A 121 -1.40 -10.48 16.25
N LEU A 122 -2.50 -11.23 16.41
CA LEU A 122 -3.28 -11.77 15.29
C LEU A 122 -3.85 -10.65 14.44
N PHE A 123 -4.49 -9.65 15.05
CA PHE A 123 -5.06 -8.54 14.31
C PHE A 123 -3.98 -7.66 13.66
N ARG A 124 -2.82 -7.51 14.31
CA ARG A 124 -1.64 -6.86 13.70
C ARG A 124 -1.13 -7.61 12.47
N ALA A 125 -1.08 -8.94 12.51
CA ALA A 125 -0.72 -9.75 11.34
C ALA A 125 -1.71 -9.56 10.20
N LEU A 126 -3.02 -9.53 10.47
CA LEU A 126 -4.05 -9.27 9.46
C LEU A 126 -3.98 -7.84 8.90
N THR A 127 -3.73 -6.84 9.76
CA THR A 127 -3.48 -5.45 9.34
C THR A 127 -2.29 -5.39 8.37
N GLY A 128 -1.18 -6.03 8.74
CA GLY A 128 -0.01 -6.15 7.88
C GLY A 128 -0.34 -6.80 6.54
N ALA A 129 -1.11 -7.89 6.53
CA ALA A 129 -1.51 -8.58 5.30
C ALA A 129 -2.31 -7.66 4.36
N GLY A 130 -3.22 -6.85 4.90
CA GLY A 130 -3.96 -5.85 4.13
C GLY A 130 -3.02 -4.84 3.46
N ILE A 131 -2.12 -4.23 4.22
CA ILE A 131 -1.16 -3.23 3.72
C ILE A 131 -0.19 -3.83 2.69
N GLY A 132 0.39 -5.01 2.98
CA GLY A 132 1.31 -5.65 2.05
C GLY A 132 0.68 -5.93 0.68
N GLY A 133 -0.59 -6.35 0.68
CA GLY A 133 -1.36 -6.54 -0.56
C GLY A 133 -1.61 -5.23 -1.30
N GLU A 134 -1.82 -4.16 -0.57
CA GLU A 134 -2.09 -2.84 -1.12
C GLU A 134 -0.88 -2.25 -1.86
N TYR A 135 0.34 -2.43 -1.35
CA TYR A 135 1.56 -1.98 -2.01
C TYR A 135 1.72 -2.58 -3.42
N ALA A 136 1.47 -3.87 -3.57
CA ALA A 136 1.54 -4.54 -4.86
C ALA A 136 0.54 -3.93 -5.87
N ALA A 137 -0.67 -3.64 -5.42
CA ALA A 137 -1.71 -3.08 -6.26
C ALA A 137 -1.45 -1.60 -6.63
N ILE A 138 -0.92 -0.78 -5.69
CA ILE A 138 -0.57 0.63 -5.94
C ILE A 138 0.54 0.73 -7.00
N ASN A 139 1.63 -0.01 -6.82
CA ASN A 139 2.75 0.01 -7.75
C ASN A 139 2.32 -0.41 -9.15
N SER A 140 1.48 -1.45 -9.26
CA SER A 140 0.90 -1.87 -10.53
C SER A 140 0.03 -0.78 -11.17
N ALA A 141 -0.77 -0.06 -10.36
CA ALA A 141 -1.62 1.02 -10.88
C ALA A 141 -0.79 2.22 -11.38
N ILE A 142 0.29 2.59 -10.68
CA ILE A 142 1.22 3.64 -11.11
C ILE A 142 1.82 3.27 -12.48
N ASP A 143 2.29 2.02 -12.62
CA ASP A 143 2.93 1.55 -13.84
C ASP A 143 1.98 1.49 -15.05
N GLU A 144 0.71 1.26 -14.82
CA GLU A 144 -0.27 1.03 -15.87
C GLU A 144 -1.11 2.26 -16.24
N LEU A 145 -1.30 3.20 -15.32
CA LEU A 145 -2.16 4.36 -15.52
C LEU A 145 -1.38 5.65 -15.78
N LEU A 146 -0.13 5.75 -15.37
CA LEU A 146 0.63 6.98 -15.49
C LEU A 146 1.63 6.93 -16.67
N PRO A 147 1.79 8.06 -17.42
CA PRO A 147 2.75 8.14 -18.51
C PRO A 147 4.19 7.87 -18.05
N ALA A 148 4.94 7.05 -18.81
CA ALA A 148 6.29 6.60 -18.44
C ALA A 148 7.24 7.76 -18.10
N ARG A 149 7.14 8.89 -18.83
CA ARG A 149 8.00 10.08 -18.65
C ARG A 149 7.89 10.75 -17.27
N VAL A 150 6.74 10.59 -16.58
CA VAL A 150 6.47 11.24 -15.29
C VAL A 150 6.26 10.25 -14.16
N ARG A 151 6.26 8.95 -14.47
CA ARG A 151 5.97 7.86 -13.54
C ARG A 151 6.83 7.92 -12.29
N GLY A 152 8.14 8.08 -12.42
CA GLY A 152 9.05 8.17 -11.27
C GLY A 152 8.78 9.39 -10.38
N ARG A 153 8.41 10.55 -10.96
CA ARG A 153 8.05 11.74 -10.16
C ARG A 153 6.72 11.54 -9.44
N ALA A 154 5.75 10.93 -10.10
CA ALA A 154 4.46 10.61 -9.51
C ALA A 154 4.61 9.57 -8.39
N ASP A 155 5.43 8.55 -8.59
CA ASP A 155 5.76 7.54 -7.59
C ASP A 155 6.40 8.18 -6.34
N LEU A 156 7.40 9.05 -6.51
CA LEU A 156 8.00 9.80 -5.41
C LEU A 156 6.99 10.70 -4.69
N ALA A 157 6.08 11.36 -5.41
CA ALA A 157 5.05 12.18 -4.79
C ALA A 157 4.06 11.33 -3.98
N ILE A 158 3.62 10.21 -4.53
CA ILE A 158 2.72 9.25 -3.86
C ILE A 158 3.41 8.69 -2.60
N ASN A 159 4.63 8.18 -2.72
CA ASN A 159 5.39 7.68 -1.57
C ASN A 159 5.69 8.78 -0.55
N GLY A 160 5.92 10.01 -1.00
CA GLY A 160 6.16 11.18 -0.13
C GLY A 160 4.99 11.52 0.78
N THR A 161 3.75 11.18 0.41
CA THR A 161 2.57 11.39 1.26
C THR A 161 2.59 10.55 2.54
N TYR A 162 3.38 9.48 2.59
CA TYR A 162 3.65 8.71 3.80
C TYR A 162 4.12 9.60 4.96
N TRP A 163 5.02 10.56 4.69
CA TRP A 163 5.54 11.46 5.72
C TRP A 163 4.49 12.43 6.26
N ALA A 164 3.50 12.81 5.44
CA ALA A 164 2.36 13.56 5.93
C ALA A 164 1.53 12.71 6.91
N GLY A 165 1.36 11.43 6.62
CA GLY A 165 0.71 10.47 7.52
C GLY A 165 1.48 10.31 8.83
N THR A 166 2.80 10.17 8.76
CA THR A 166 3.68 10.10 9.93
C THR A 166 3.52 11.34 10.82
N ALA A 167 3.52 12.53 10.23
CA ALA A 167 3.32 13.78 10.98
C ALA A 167 1.93 13.84 11.64
N LEU A 168 0.88 13.45 10.92
CA LEU A 168 -0.49 13.37 11.48
C LEU A 168 -0.56 12.34 12.62
N GLY A 169 0.09 11.18 12.47
CA GLY A 169 0.18 10.15 13.51
C GLY A 169 0.85 10.70 14.78
N ALA A 170 2.01 11.32 14.63
CA ALA A 170 2.74 11.91 15.74
C ALA A 170 1.92 13.01 16.46
N LEU A 171 1.30 13.92 15.72
CA LEU A 171 0.44 14.95 16.29
C LEU A 171 -0.78 14.35 17.01
N SER A 172 -1.38 13.32 16.44
CA SER A 172 -2.53 12.64 17.06
C SER A 172 -2.16 11.99 18.39
N THR A 173 -0.98 11.40 18.51
CA THR A 173 -0.54 10.74 19.74
C THR A 173 -0.28 11.72 20.88
N LEU A 174 0.17 12.94 20.59
CA LEU A 174 0.34 13.98 21.60
C LEU A 174 -0.97 14.32 22.34
N VAL A 175 -2.10 14.15 21.65
CA VAL A 175 -3.43 14.43 22.22
C VAL A 175 -4.06 13.16 22.75
N LEU A 176 -4.04 12.08 21.97
CA LEU A 176 -4.79 10.86 22.28
C LEU A 176 -4.14 10.00 23.36
N LEU A 177 -2.83 10.10 23.56
CA LEU A 177 -2.11 9.38 24.62
C LEU A 177 -1.88 10.22 25.88
N ASP A 178 -2.29 11.50 25.89
CA ASP A 178 -2.22 12.32 27.10
C ASP A 178 -3.28 11.87 28.13
N PRO A 179 -2.87 11.43 29.32
CA PRO A 179 -3.80 11.00 30.38
C PRO A 179 -4.77 12.10 30.87
N ARG A 180 -4.46 13.37 30.56
CA ARG A 180 -5.34 14.52 30.88
C ARG A 180 -6.52 14.63 29.89
N VAL A 181 -6.36 14.07 28.68
CA VAL A 181 -7.36 14.12 27.61
C VAL A 181 -8.19 12.84 27.58
N LEU A 182 -7.51 11.69 27.57
CA LEU A 182 -8.16 10.38 27.54
C LEU A 182 -7.52 9.45 28.59
N PRO A 183 -8.34 8.62 29.25
CA PRO A 183 -7.79 7.61 30.15
C PRO A 183 -6.91 6.62 29.37
N PRO A 184 -5.79 6.15 29.93
CA PRO A 184 -4.80 5.36 29.22
C PRO A 184 -5.37 4.10 28.55
N TRP A 185 -6.33 3.43 29.19
CA TRP A 185 -7.00 2.25 28.62
C TRP A 185 -7.77 2.55 27.34
N LEU A 186 -8.20 3.81 27.10
CA LEU A 186 -8.95 4.25 25.95
C LEU A 186 -8.06 4.89 24.89
N GLY A 187 -7.06 5.70 25.28
CA GLY A 187 -6.24 6.50 24.37
C GLY A 187 -5.63 5.69 23.23
N TRP A 188 -4.95 4.58 23.53
CA TRP A 188 -4.36 3.74 22.50
C TRP A 188 -5.41 3.08 21.57
N ARG A 189 -6.59 2.76 22.08
CA ARG A 189 -7.70 2.20 21.29
C ARG A 189 -8.24 3.23 20.30
N VAL A 190 -8.38 4.47 20.74
CA VAL A 190 -8.83 5.59 19.88
C VAL A 190 -7.80 5.88 18.78
N CYS A 191 -6.50 5.73 19.06
CA CYS A 191 -5.47 5.82 18.02
C CYS A 191 -5.75 4.87 16.85
N PHE A 192 -5.98 3.59 17.12
CA PHE A 192 -6.33 2.61 16.08
C PHE A 192 -7.71 2.87 15.46
N GLY A 193 -8.69 3.28 16.28
CA GLY A 193 -10.02 3.66 15.80
C GLY A 193 -10.00 4.83 14.82
N LEU A 194 -9.13 5.84 15.06
CA LEU A 194 -8.92 6.94 14.13
C LEU A 194 -8.35 6.45 12.80
N GLY A 195 -7.36 5.55 12.82
CA GLY A 195 -6.83 4.91 11.62
C GLY A 195 -7.92 4.20 10.81
N ALA A 196 -8.78 3.43 11.48
CA ALA A 196 -9.90 2.76 10.83
C ALA A 196 -10.90 3.77 10.23
N LEU A 197 -11.22 4.86 10.93
CA LEU A 197 -12.13 5.89 10.44
C LEU A 197 -11.60 6.59 9.19
N LEU A 198 -10.33 6.96 9.18
CA LEU A 198 -9.66 7.56 8.00
C LEU A 198 -9.65 6.59 6.82
N GLY A 199 -9.45 5.31 7.08
CA GLY A 199 -9.49 4.30 6.05
C GLY A 199 -10.88 4.16 5.39
N VAL A 200 -11.99 4.37 6.10
CA VAL A 200 -13.32 4.43 5.48
C VAL A 200 -13.40 5.56 4.45
N ALA A 201 -12.84 6.74 4.77
CA ALA A 201 -12.79 7.85 3.82
C ALA A 201 -11.98 7.47 2.56
N ILE A 202 -10.92 6.69 2.72
CA ILE A 202 -10.10 6.21 1.59
C ILE A 202 -10.88 5.24 0.69
N VAL A 203 -11.68 4.34 1.26
CA VAL A 203 -12.59 3.47 0.46
C VAL A 203 -13.46 4.31 -0.46
N LEU A 204 -14.01 5.41 0.04
CA LEU A 204 -14.85 6.31 -0.75
C LEU A 204 -14.09 7.01 -1.88
N VAL A 205 -12.86 7.41 -1.64
CA VAL A 205 -12.00 8.04 -2.66
C VAL A 205 -11.58 7.00 -3.71
N ARG A 206 -11.18 5.82 -3.29
CA ARG A 206 -10.66 4.77 -4.17
C ARG A 206 -11.66 4.13 -5.11
N ARG A 207 -12.94 4.13 -4.78
CA ARG A 207 -13.97 3.63 -5.71
C ARG A 207 -13.94 4.31 -7.09
N HIS A 208 -13.33 5.50 -7.18
CA HIS A 208 -13.20 6.28 -8.40
C HIS A 208 -11.94 5.94 -9.23
N VAL A 209 -11.00 5.14 -8.69
CA VAL A 209 -9.86 4.66 -9.47
C VAL A 209 -10.36 3.61 -10.46
N PRO A 210 -10.09 3.76 -11.77
CA PRO A 210 -10.54 2.81 -12.76
C PRO A 210 -9.76 1.48 -12.68
N GLU A 211 -10.30 0.44 -13.30
CA GLU A 211 -9.54 -0.80 -13.50
C GLU A 211 -8.40 -0.56 -14.50
N SER A 212 -7.38 -1.41 -14.46
CA SER A 212 -6.27 -1.34 -15.39
C SER A 212 -6.71 -1.70 -16.82
N PRO A 213 -6.51 -0.82 -17.83
CA PRO A 213 -6.80 -1.15 -19.22
C PRO A 213 -5.97 -2.35 -19.72
N ARG A 214 -4.73 -2.48 -19.24
CA ARG A 214 -3.88 -3.63 -19.56
C ARG A 214 -4.44 -4.93 -19.00
N TRP A 215 -4.91 -4.91 -17.75
CA TRP A 215 -5.53 -6.07 -17.14
C TRP A 215 -6.80 -6.50 -17.89
N LEU A 216 -7.64 -5.53 -18.27
CA LEU A 216 -8.85 -5.78 -19.05
C LEU A 216 -8.52 -6.48 -20.37
N LEU A 217 -7.50 -6.01 -21.10
CA LEU A 217 -7.04 -6.63 -22.33
C LEU A 217 -6.58 -8.09 -22.15
N LEU A 218 -5.76 -8.34 -21.12
CA LEU A 218 -5.22 -9.67 -20.84
C LEU A 218 -6.30 -10.68 -20.43
N HIS A 219 -7.46 -10.18 -19.95
CA HIS A 219 -8.61 -11.00 -19.56
C HIS A 219 -9.75 -11.01 -20.59
N GLY A 220 -9.45 -10.64 -21.84
CA GLY A 220 -10.42 -10.68 -22.95
C GLY A 220 -11.50 -9.58 -22.95
N ARG A 221 -11.40 -8.60 -22.03
CA ARG A 221 -12.36 -7.49 -21.91
C ARG A 221 -11.92 -6.28 -22.74
N ARG A 222 -11.64 -6.52 -24.01
CA ARG A 222 -11.07 -5.51 -24.94
C ARG A 222 -11.96 -4.27 -25.08
N GLU A 223 -13.25 -4.46 -25.23
CA GLU A 223 -14.20 -3.35 -25.41
C GLU A 223 -14.24 -2.40 -24.22
N GLU A 224 -14.13 -2.95 -23.00
CA GLU A 224 -14.06 -2.14 -21.78
C GLU A 224 -12.74 -1.38 -21.68
N ALA A 225 -11.62 -2.03 -22.03
CA ALA A 225 -10.32 -1.38 -22.06
C ALA A 225 -10.32 -0.19 -23.04
N GLU A 226 -10.84 -0.40 -24.24
CA GLU A 226 -10.96 0.63 -25.27
C GLU A 226 -11.89 1.78 -24.86
N ARG A 227 -13.03 1.47 -24.24
CA ARG A 227 -13.95 2.47 -23.71
C ARG A 227 -13.29 3.32 -22.65
N LEU A 228 -12.65 2.68 -21.67
CA LEU A 228 -11.95 3.38 -20.59
C LEU A 228 -10.86 4.32 -21.11
N VAL A 229 -10.04 3.85 -22.07
CA VAL A 229 -8.99 4.69 -22.63
C VAL A 229 -9.58 5.85 -23.43
N ARG A 230 -10.65 5.65 -24.18
CA ARG A 230 -11.36 6.75 -24.87
C ARG A 230 -11.89 7.79 -23.89
N GLU A 231 -12.53 7.38 -22.80
CA GLU A 231 -13.02 8.29 -21.77
C GLU A 231 -11.89 9.16 -21.18
N ILE A 232 -10.72 8.55 -20.92
CA ILE A 232 -9.53 9.26 -20.44
C ILE A 232 -9.02 10.24 -21.51
N GLU A 233 -8.90 9.80 -22.76
CA GLU A 233 -8.47 10.65 -23.87
C GLU A 233 -9.41 11.84 -24.09
N GLU A 234 -10.72 11.62 -24.07
CA GLU A 234 -11.73 12.67 -24.20
C GLU A 234 -11.65 13.71 -23.07
N GLU A 235 -11.45 13.25 -21.85
CA GLU A 235 -11.27 14.17 -20.72
C GLU A 235 -10.02 15.02 -20.87
N VAL A 236 -8.92 14.40 -21.28
CA VAL A 236 -7.65 15.11 -21.49
C VAL A 236 -7.74 16.06 -22.68
N THR A 237 -8.35 15.63 -23.78
CA THR A 237 -8.49 16.43 -25.00
C THR A 237 -9.32 17.69 -24.77
N ARG A 238 -10.36 17.62 -23.97
CA ARG A 238 -11.18 18.79 -23.60
C ARG A 238 -10.37 19.98 -23.05
N LYS A 239 -9.24 19.70 -22.41
CA LYS A 239 -8.38 20.72 -21.78
C LYS A 239 -7.11 21.04 -22.56
N HIS A 240 -6.59 20.08 -23.31
CA HIS A 240 -5.27 20.16 -23.94
C HIS A 240 -5.30 20.17 -25.46
N GLY A 241 -6.50 20.09 -26.07
CA GLY A 241 -6.63 20.03 -27.52
C GLY A 241 -6.31 18.64 -28.10
N GLN A 242 -6.05 18.58 -29.39
CA GLN A 242 -5.82 17.33 -30.11
C GLN A 242 -4.57 16.60 -29.63
N LEU A 243 -4.70 15.28 -29.46
CA LEU A 243 -3.60 14.40 -29.07
C LEU A 243 -2.84 13.93 -30.33
N THR A 244 -1.52 13.82 -30.21
CA THR A 244 -0.70 13.22 -31.25
C THR A 244 -1.07 11.74 -31.45
N PRO A 245 -0.97 11.16 -32.68
CA PRO A 245 -1.23 9.74 -32.89
C PRO A 245 -0.33 8.84 -31.99
N PRO A 246 -0.79 7.65 -31.59
CA PRO A 246 0.06 6.70 -30.87
C PRO A 246 1.21 6.21 -31.77
N THR A 247 2.42 6.10 -31.22
CA THR A 247 3.64 5.82 -31.99
C THR A 247 4.04 4.35 -32.01
N ARG A 248 3.39 3.51 -31.20
CA ARG A 248 3.78 2.09 -31.03
C ARG A 248 2.55 1.21 -30.81
N THR A 249 2.58 0.03 -31.43
CA THR A 249 1.74 -1.10 -31.06
C THR A 249 2.58 -2.12 -30.31
N LEU A 250 1.97 -2.81 -29.37
CA LEU A 250 2.59 -3.87 -28.60
C LEU A 250 1.81 -5.16 -28.79
N TRP A 251 2.53 -6.26 -28.86
CA TRP A 251 1.96 -7.60 -28.85
C TRP A 251 1.95 -8.14 -27.43
N MET A 252 0.78 -8.42 -26.91
CA MET A 252 0.60 -8.93 -25.56
C MET A 252 0.05 -10.35 -25.63
N ARG A 253 0.57 -11.23 -24.77
CA ARG A 253 0.07 -12.59 -24.65
C ARG A 253 -0.98 -12.63 -23.54
N PRO A 254 -2.26 -12.89 -23.86
CA PRO A 254 -3.28 -13.17 -22.88
C PRO A 254 -2.92 -14.46 -22.12
N GLY A 255 -3.30 -14.54 -20.86
CA GLY A 255 -3.10 -15.77 -20.09
C GLY A 255 -2.86 -15.49 -18.61
N ALA A 256 -3.01 -16.53 -17.81
CA ALA A 256 -2.68 -16.48 -16.39
C ALA A 256 -1.23 -16.04 -16.19
N GLY A 257 -1.02 -15.13 -15.24
CA GLY A 257 0.32 -14.65 -14.89
C GLY A 257 1.29 -15.79 -14.61
N LEU A 258 2.59 -15.47 -14.66
CA LEU A 258 3.65 -16.43 -14.38
C LEU A 258 3.49 -17.04 -12.97
N ASP A 259 3.73 -18.33 -12.85
CA ASP A 259 3.84 -19.00 -11.57
C ASP A 259 5.04 -18.46 -10.76
N TYR A 260 4.94 -18.44 -9.43
CA TYR A 260 6.02 -17.98 -8.54
C TYR A 260 7.36 -18.68 -8.82
N ALA A 261 7.33 -19.97 -9.09
CA ALA A 261 8.54 -20.73 -9.43
C ALA A 261 9.16 -20.25 -10.76
N ALA A 262 8.33 -19.89 -11.74
CA ALA A 262 8.79 -19.32 -13.01
C ALA A 262 9.37 -17.92 -12.81
N ILE A 263 8.72 -17.08 -12.01
CA ILE A 263 9.20 -15.74 -11.65
C ILE A 263 10.56 -15.83 -10.95
N ALA A 264 10.68 -16.67 -9.91
CA ALA A 264 11.92 -16.90 -9.19
C ALA A 264 13.03 -17.40 -10.13
N ARG A 265 12.71 -18.34 -11.01
CA ARG A 265 13.65 -18.85 -12.01
C ARG A 265 14.16 -17.78 -12.95
N ILE A 266 13.29 -16.92 -13.44
CA ILE A 266 13.66 -15.79 -14.31
C ILE A 266 14.55 -14.79 -13.56
N LEU A 267 14.16 -14.39 -12.35
CA LEU A 267 14.89 -13.44 -11.53
C LEU A 267 16.31 -13.96 -11.20
N PHE A 268 16.41 -15.18 -10.68
CA PHE A 268 17.68 -15.72 -10.18
C PHE A 268 18.56 -16.38 -11.25
N ARG A 269 18.02 -16.76 -12.42
CA ARG A 269 18.83 -17.28 -13.54
C ARG A 269 19.14 -16.20 -14.56
N ARG A 270 18.13 -15.48 -15.07
CA ARG A 270 18.31 -14.52 -16.17
C ARG A 270 18.75 -13.14 -15.70
N HIS A 271 18.27 -12.69 -14.53
CA HIS A 271 18.52 -11.33 -14.00
C HIS A 271 19.22 -11.34 -12.64
N ARG A 272 20.01 -12.35 -12.34
CA ARG A 272 20.63 -12.59 -11.02
C ARG A 272 21.29 -11.36 -10.41
N ARG A 273 22.12 -10.64 -11.18
CA ARG A 273 22.82 -9.45 -10.66
C ARG A 273 21.85 -8.34 -10.22
N ARG A 274 20.82 -8.09 -11.02
CA ARG A 274 19.79 -7.08 -10.70
C ARG A 274 18.92 -7.53 -9.53
N ALA A 275 18.57 -8.80 -9.47
CA ALA A 275 17.78 -9.37 -8.38
C ALA A 275 18.54 -9.30 -7.06
N VAL A 276 19.83 -9.67 -7.03
CA VAL A 276 20.68 -9.58 -5.83
C VAL A 276 20.86 -8.14 -5.39
N LEU A 277 21.17 -7.22 -6.33
CA LEU A 277 21.30 -5.79 -6.01
C LEU A 277 20.00 -5.22 -5.41
N GLY A 278 18.87 -5.45 -6.07
CA GLY A 278 17.57 -4.97 -5.60
C GLY A 278 17.21 -5.55 -4.23
N LEU A 279 17.41 -6.85 -4.04
CA LEU A 279 17.15 -7.52 -2.76
C LEU A 279 18.05 -6.95 -1.65
N SER A 280 19.36 -6.78 -1.90
CA SER A 280 20.29 -6.24 -0.91
C SER A 280 19.93 -4.81 -0.50
N LEU A 281 19.57 -3.96 -1.46
CA LEU A 281 19.15 -2.58 -1.19
C LEU A 281 17.83 -2.56 -0.38
N MET A 282 16.85 -3.38 -0.76
CA MET A 282 15.57 -3.48 -0.06
C MET A 282 15.73 -4.02 1.37
N VAL A 283 16.54 -5.06 1.56
CA VAL A 283 16.83 -5.60 2.89
C VAL A 283 17.54 -4.57 3.77
N ALA A 284 18.57 -3.89 3.25
CA ALA A 284 19.30 -2.88 4.00
C ALA A 284 18.42 -1.70 4.40
N GLN A 285 17.61 -1.19 3.46
CA GLN A 285 16.69 -0.09 3.70
C GLN A 285 15.59 -0.50 4.70
N ALA A 286 14.95 -1.65 4.50
CA ALA A 286 13.91 -2.13 5.39
C ALA A 286 14.44 -2.40 6.80
N PHE A 287 15.64 -2.98 6.94
CA PHE A 287 16.27 -3.20 8.24
C PHE A 287 16.52 -1.87 8.96
N ALA A 288 17.21 -0.92 8.31
CA ALA A 288 17.55 0.36 8.94
C ALA A 288 16.29 1.16 9.32
N TYR A 289 15.31 1.20 8.41
CA TYR A 289 14.05 1.89 8.63
C TYR A 289 13.28 1.29 9.83
N ASN A 290 13.00 -0.01 9.80
CA ASN A 290 12.20 -0.65 10.84
C ASN A 290 12.95 -0.69 12.18
N ALA A 291 14.26 -0.88 12.18
CA ALA A 291 15.07 -0.82 13.40
C ALA A 291 14.93 0.53 14.10
N VAL A 292 14.88 1.63 13.37
CA VAL A 292 14.67 2.96 13.98
C VAL A 292 13.21 3.14 14.38
N PHE A 293 12.28 2.98 13.45
CA PHE A 293 10.88 3.36 13.66
C PHE A 293 10.12 2.54 14.70
N PHE A 294 10.43 1.24 14.83
CA PHE A 294 9.79 0.40 15.85
C PHE A 294 10.47 0.45 17.23
N THR A 295 11.70 0.96 17.31
CA THR A 295 12.44 0.94 18.57
C THR A 295 12.76 2.31 19.15
N TYR A 296 12.59 3.41 18.38
CA TYR A 296 13.03 4.72 18.84
C TYR A 296 12.39 5.15 20.16
N GLY A 297 11.11 4.89 20.37
CA GLY A 297 10.42 5.22 21.62
C GLY A 297 10.99 4.45 22.83
N LEU A 298 11.29 3.18 22.65
CA LEU A 298 11.93 2.35 23.69
C LEU A 298 13.37 2.82 23.96
N VAL A 299 14.12 3.17 22.91
CA VAL A 299 15.50 3.66 23.02
C VAL A 299 15.54 5.01 23.75
N LEU A 300 14.67 5.95 23.36
CA LEU A 300 14.58 7.25 24.01
C LEU A 300 14.18 7.13 25.47
N GLY A 301 13.21 6.30 25.80
CA GLY A 301 12.81 6.05 27.18
C GLY A 301 13.91 5.41 28.01
N LYS A 302 14.56 4.35 27.52
CA LYS A 302 15.51 3.55 28.25
C LYS A 302 16.89 4.21 28.39
N PHE A 303 17.40 4.87 27.35
CA PHE A 303 18.76 5.41 27.32
C PHE A 303 18.82 6.92 27.54
N TYR A 304 17.77 7.64 27.23
CA TYR A 304 17.74 9.10 27.32
C TYR A 304 16.73 9.63 28.35
N GLY A 305 15.98 8.74 29.03
CA GLY A 305 15.02 9.13 30.05
C GLY A 305 13.86 9.98 29.57
N VAL A 306 13.57 9.93 28.26
CA VAL A 306 12.42 10.66 27.68
C VAL A 306 11.14 9.90 28.01
N PRO A 307 10.18 10.51 28.73
CA PRO A 307 8.91 9.85 29.01
C PRO A 307 8.14 9.49 27.73
N ALA A 308 7.40 8.38 27.79
CA ALA A 308 6.64 7.90 26.61
C ALA A 308 5.49 8.82 26.16
N ASP A 309 5.19 9.85 26.95
CA ASP A 309 4.17 10.85 26.73
C ASP A 309 4.72 12.19 26.19
N ARG A 310 6.01 12.23 25.88
CA ARG A 310 6.72 13.37 25.27
C ARG A 310 7.51 12.92 24.05
#